data_62ac05e95d50919ac64675c1147447f1
#
_entry.id   62ac05e95d50919ac64675c1147447f1
#
_cell.length_a   1.000
_cell.length_b   1.000
_cell.length_c   1.000
_cell.angle_alpha   90.00
_cell.angle_beta   90.00
_cell.angle_gamma   90.00
#
_symmetry.space_group_name_H-M   'P 1'
#
loop_
_entity.id
_entity.type
_entity.pdbx_description
1 polymer ?
#
loop_
_entity_poly.entity_id
_entity_poly.type
_entity_poly.pdbx_seq_one_letter_code
_entity_poly.pdbx_strand_id
1 'polypeptide(L)'
;LGLTIEGGTSGVKLSPMGALVAKYDPYIENPFTLWLMHSYIAKNKGDATSWYMYFNYCDANDLEKHQIYTILLRKITQYAGEQKFSEKSLNSDIDVLLNMYSKNKIKSDPEDKNISPFSQLAMIKNTDGKYTKNHPDRRIFSEFVVLYELENMLDGREGLSIDEAVNGENGLAKIYNLTSVMANEYFDRLDAAGYIRVVRTAGL
;
A
#
# COMPACT_ATOMS: atom_id res chain seq x y z
N LEU A 1 -2.88 -2.69 10.98
CA LEU A 1 -3.73 -2.13 9.92
C LEU A 1 -4.31 -0.74 10.26
N GLY A 2 -3.80 -0.08 11.32
CA GLY A 2 -4.21 1.27 11.70
C GLY A 2 -5.60 1.43 12.30
N LEU A 3 -6.34 0.35 12.47
CA LEU A 3 -7.71 0.39 13.00
C LEU A 3 -7.76 0.45 14.53
N THR A 4 -6.71 0.01 15.21
CA THR A 4 -6.67 -0.06 16.68
C THR A 4 -5.42 0.59 17.22
N ILE A 5 -5.52 1.07 18.46
CA ILE A 5 -4.40 1.54 19.28
C ILE A 5 -4.31 0.62 20.48
N GLU A 6 -3.14 0.05 20.73
CA GLU A 6 -2.91 -0.74 21.94
C GLU A 6 -2.93 0.16 23.18
N GLY A 7 -3.71 -0.23 24.16
CA GLY A 7 -3.98 0.57 25.36
C GLY A 7 -3.35 0.04 26.64
N GLY A 8 -2.18 -0.60 26.59
CA GLY A 8 -1.53 -1.18 27.78
C GLY A 8 -2.48 -2.07 28.60
N THR A 9 -2.56 -1.86 29.91
CA THR A 9 -3.47 -2.61 30.81
C THR A 9 -4.96 -2.34 30.58
N SER A 10 -5.30 -1.30 29.82
CA SER A 10 -6.70 -0.86 29.56
C SER A 10 -7.33 -1.54 28.34
N GLY A 11 -6.63 -2.46 27.68
CA GLY A 11 -7.11 -3.16 26.49
C GLY A 11 -6.88 -2.40 25.20
N VAL A 12 -7.46 -2.89 24.10
CA VAL A 12 -7.34 -2.32 22.76
C VAL A 12 -8.42 -1.26 22.54
N LYS A 13 -8.04 -0.09 22.04
CA LYS A 13 -8.95 1.00 21.67
C LYS A 13 -8.95 1.17 20.15
N LEU A 14 -10.05 1.65 19.61
CA LEU A 14 -10.12 2.04 18.20
C LEU A 14 -9.29 3.31 17.98
N SER A 15 -8.52 3.34 16.88
CA SER A 15 -7.93 4.56 16.37
C SER A 15 -9.04 5.48 15.81
N PRO A 16 -8.75 6.77 15.50
CA PRO A 16 -9.70 7.61 14.78
C PRO A 16 -10.19 6.97 13.48
N MET A 17 -9.28 6.38 12.69
CA MET A 17 -9.64 5.62 11.50
C MET A 17 -10.49 4.39 11.83
N GLY A 18 -10.13 3.64 12.88
CA GLY A 18 -10.88 2.48 13.33
C GLY A 18 -12.32 2.84 13.74
N ALA A 19 -12.52 3.98 14.39
CA ALA A 19 -13.85 4.47 14.75
C ALA A 19 -14.70 4.84 13.52
N LEU A 20 -14.09 5.45 12.50
CA LEU A 20 -14.77 5.74 11.23
C LEU A 20 -15.14 4.45 10.50
N VAL A 21 -14.21 3.49 10.38
CA VAL A 21 -14.49 2.20 9.74
C VAL A 21 -15.59 1.45 10.49
N ALA A 22 -15.52 1.36 11.81
CA ALA A 22 -16.56 0.71 12.62
C ALA A 22 -17.95 1.33 12.42
N LYS A 23 -18.02 2.63 12.15
CA LYS A 23 -19.27 3.36 11.94
C LYS A 23 -19.80 3.23 10.51
N TYR A 24 -18.94 3.32 9.49
CA TYR A 24 -19.36 3.49 8.11
C TYR A 24 -19.11 2.27 7.21
N ASP A 25 -18.18 1.39 7.61
CA ASP A 25 -17.85 0.19 6.86
C ASP A 25 -17.40 -0.97 7.80
N PRO A 26 -18.29 -1.40 8.73
CA PRO A 26 -17.93 -2.36 9.77
C PRO A 26 -17.50 -3.74 9.24
N TYR A 27 -17.89 -4.07 8.02
CA TYR A 27 -17.55 -5.34 7.37
C TYR A 27 -16.36 -5.21 6.39
N ILE A 28 -15.81 -4.00 6.24
CA ILE A 28 -14.67 -3.72 5.34
C ILE A 28 -14.96 -4.18 3.90
N GLU A 29 -16.14 -3.85 3.41
CA GLU A 29 -16.60 -4.17 2.04
C GLU A 29 -16.30 -3.05 1.04
N ASN A 30 -16.06 -1.82 1.53
CA ASN A 30 -15.76 -0.68 0.68
C ASN A 30 -14.28 -0.73 0.20
N PRO A 31 -14.02 -0.75 -1.10
CA PRO A 31 -12.67 -0.71 -1.62
C PRO A 31 -11.84 0.49 -1.11
N PHE A 32 -12.48 1.64 -0.84
CA PHE A 32 -11.81 2.80 -0.27
C PHE A 32 -11.17 2.49 1.08
N THR A 33 -11.89 1.82 1.98
CA THR A 33 -11.37 1.37 3.28
C THR A 33 -10.16 0.44 3.10
N LEU A 34 -10.24 -0.51 2.17
CA LEU A 34 -9.14 -1.43 1.87
C LEU A 34 -7.90 -0.69 1.33
N TRP A 35 -8.10 0.34 0.48
CA TRP A 35 -6.99 1.15 -0.01
C TRP A 35 -6.30 1.94 1.10
N LEU A 36 -7.05 2.51 2.04
CA LEU A 36 -6.46 3.21 3.20
C LEU A 36 -5.71 2.24 4.13
N MET A 37 -6.28 1.06 4.38
CA MET A 37 -5.61 0.02 5.18
C MET A 37 -4.33 -0.48 4.49
N HIS A 38 -4.37 -0.63 3.16
CA HIS A 38 -3.18 -0.97 2.36
C HIS A 38 -2.09 0.10 2.52
N SER A 39 -2.44 1.37 2.36
CA SER A 39 -1.50 2.48 2.58
C SER A 39 -0.87 2.41 3.96
N TYR A 40 -1.67 2.22 4.98
CA TYR A 40 -1.19 2.17 6.35
C TYR A 40 -0.16 1.06 6.56
N ILE A 41 -0.42 -0.16 6.07
CA ILE A 41 0.53 -1.28 6.21
C ILE A 41 1.78 -1.08 5.33
N ALA A 42 1.61 -0.57 4.09
CA ALA A 42 2.71 -0.37 3.15
C ALA A 42 3.68 0.74 3.56
N LYS A 43 3.26 1.66 4.43
CA LYS A 43 4.07 2.76 4.97
C LYS A 43 4.64 2.47 6.36
N ASN A 44 4.20 1.40 7.02
CA ASN A 44 4.62 1.10 8.38
C ASN A 44 6.00 0.43 8.42
N LYS A 45 7.03 1.23 8.62
CA LYS A 45 8.43 0.78 8.73
C LYS A 45 8.70 -0.12 9.95
N GLY A 46 7.98 0.12 11.06
CA GLY A 46 8.23 -0.56 12.34
C GLY A 46 7.60 -1.93 12.42
N ASP A 47 6.26 -1.96 12.31
CA ASP A 47 5.49 -3.16 12.59
C ASP A 47 5.24 -4.02 11.35
N ALA A 48 5.37 -3.44 10.13
CA ALA A 48 5.17 -4.12 8.86
C ALA A 48 6.35 -3.91 7.90
N THR A 49 7.57 -4.03 8.41
CA THR A 49 8.82 -3.75 7.69
C THR A 49 8.88 -4.47 6.33
N SER A 50 8.45 -5.73 6.25
CA SER A 50 8.47 -6.51 5.01
C SER A 50 7.54 -5.92 3.94
N TRP A 51 6.34 -5.44 4.31
CA TRP A 51 5.41 -4.73 3.42
C TRP A 51 5.98 -3.40 2.97
N TYR A 52 6.48 -2.60 3.92
CA TYR A 52 7.14 -1.34 3.61
C TYR A 52 8.29 -1.52 2.60
N MET A 53 9.17 -2.49 2.81
CA MET A 53 10.29 -2.76 1.91
C MET A 53 9.82 -3.25 0.54
N TYR A 54 8.78 -4.09 0.50
CA TYR A 54 8.23 -4.58 -0.75
C TYR A 54 7.63 -3.45 -1.60
N PHE A 55 6.75 -2.63 -1.01
CA PHE A 55 6.07 -1.60 -1.77
C PHE A 55 7.00 -0.46 -2.17
N ASN A 56 7.92 -0.06 -1.31
CA ASN A 56 8.82 1.06 -1.59
C ASN A 56 10.06 0.70 -2.43
N TYR A 57 10.53 -0.55 -2.38
CA TYR A 57 11.87 -0.89 -2.92
C TYR A 57 11.93 -2.16 -3.76
N CYS A 58 10.84 -2.87 -3.96
CA CYS A 58 10.80 -4.05 -4.82
C CYS A 58 9.93 -3.77 -6.04
N ASP A 59 10.55 -3.61 -7.21
CA ASP A 59 9.85 -3.45 -8.49
C ASP A 59 9.60 -4.84 -9.07
N ALA A 60 8.62 -5.57 -8.48
CA ALA A 60 8.29 -6.91 -8.91
C ALA A 60 7.63 -6.89 -10.28
N ASN A 61 8.36 -7.42 -11.26
CA ASN A 61 7.89 -7.66 -12.62
C ASN A 61 8.37 -9.05 -13.05
N ASP A 62 7.46 -10.00 -13.08
CA ASP A 62 7.73 -11.43 -13.41
C ASP A 62 8.80 -12.09 -12.52
N LEU A 63 8.81 -11.73 -11.21
CA LEU A 63 9.78 -12.24 -10.25
C LEU A 63 9.28 -13.50 -9.53
N GLU A 64 10.14 -14.49 -9.38
CA GLU A 64 9.89 -15.62 -8.50
C GLU A 64 10.04 -15.23 -7.02
N LYS A 65 9.40 -15.99 -6.11
CA LYS A 65 9.45 -15.72 -4.67
C LYS A 65 10.88 -15.56 -4.13
N HIS A 66 11.82 -16.42 -4.58
CA HIS A 66 13.21 -16.37 -4.09
C HIS A 66 13.95 -15.08 -4.52
N GLN A 67 13.61 -14.52 -5.69
CA GLN A 67 14.17 -13.26 -6.15
C GLN A 67 13.63 -12.09 -5.31
N ILE A 68 12.32 -12.09 -5.01
CA ILE A 68 11.71 -11.13 -4.09
C ILE A 68 12.37 -11.22 -2.72
N TYR A 69 12.55 -12.45 -2.18
CA TYR A 69 13.25 -12.67 -0.91
C TYR A 69 14.65 -12.05 -0.92
N THR A 70 15.43 -12.29 -1.97
CA THR A 70 16.80 -11.76 -2.09
C THR A 70 16.83 -10.23 -2.11
N ILE A 71 15.88 -9.61 -2.82
CA ILE A 71 15.75 -8.15 -2.87
C ILE A 71 15.43 -7.60 -1.47
N LEU A 72 14.41 -8.18 -0.81
CA LEU A 72 13.96 -7.71 0.51
C LEU A 72 15.02 -7.96 1.58
N LEU A 73 15.68 -9.12 1.57
CA LEU A 73 16.76 -9.43 2.50
C LEU A 73 17.84 -8.35 2.45
N ARG A 74 18.31 -8.00 1.24
CA ARG A 74 19.31 -6.94 1.05
C ARG A 74 18.82 -5.60 1.60
N LYS A 75 17.57 -5.23 1.33
CA LYS A 75 17.00 -3.95 1.77
C LYS A 75 16.82 -3.89 3.28
N ILE A 76 16.32 -4.97 3.89
CA ILE A 76 16.15 -5.05 5.34
C ILE A 76 17.49 -5.05 6.05
N THR A 77 18.50 -5.77 5.52
CA THR A 77 19.85 -5.74 6.07
C THR A 77 20.45 -4.33 6.07
N GLN A 78 20.25 -3.59 4.97
CA GLN A 78 20.70 -2.18 4.90
C GLN A 78 19.95 -1.29 5.89
N TYR A 79 18.65 -1.51 6.06
CA TYR A 79 17.82 -0.75 6.98
C TYR A 79 18.10 -1.08 8.45
N ALA A 80 18.27 -2.35 8.79
CA ALA A 80 18.52 -2.83 10.15
C ALA A 80 19.90 -2.43 10.68
N GLY A 81 20.88 -2.20 9.81
CA GLY A 81 22.26 -1.91 10.20
C GLY A 81 22.83 -3.04 11.09
N GLU A 82 23.13 -2.72 12.36
CA GLU A 82 23.63 -3.68 13.33
C GLU A 82 22.53 -4.47 14.06
N GLN A 83 21.25 -4.11 13.87
CA GLN A 83 20.13 -4.80 14.50
C GLN A 83 19.92 -6.18 13.87
N LYS A 84 19.78 -7.20 14.73
CA LYS A 84 19.50 -8.56 14.27
C LYS A 84 18.03 -8.71 13.92
N PHE A 85 17.74 -9.31 12.78
CA PHE A 85 16.39 -9.75 12.39
C PHE A 85 16.40 -11.22 11.99
N SER A 86 15.22 -11.84 11.95
CA SER A 86 15.08 -13.25 11.63
C SER A 86 14.78 -13.44 10.13
N GLU A 87 15.69 -14.05 9.40
CA GLU A 87 15.49 -14.42 8.00
C GLU A 87 14.32 -15.41 7.82
N LYS A 88 14.10 -16.28 8.81
CA LYS A 88 12.94 -17.19 8.81
C LYS A 88 11.64 -16.40 8.89
N SER A 89 11.57 -15.35 9.71
CA SER A 89 10.40 -14.49 9.80
C SER A 89 10.19 -13.74 8.49
N LEU A 90 11.24 -13.21 7.88
CA LEU A 90 11.15 -12.55 6.57
C LEU A 90 10.57 -13.48 5.50
N ASN A 91 11.00 -14.74 5.43
CA ASN A 91 10.46 -15.68 4.45
C ASN A 91 8.96 -15.96 4.68
N SER A 92 8.53 -16.06 5.95
CA SER A 92 7.11 -16.20 6.32
C SER A 92 6.30 -14.95 5.98
N ASP A 93 6.85 -13.77 6.24
CA ASP A 93 6.22 -12.49 5.89
C ASP A 93 5.98 -12.35 4.39
N ILE A 94 6.95 -12.77 3.57
CA ILE A 94 6.82 -12.76 2.11
C ILE A 94 5.70 -13.69 1.66
N ASP A 95 5.56 -14.89 2.25
CA ASP A 95 4.46 -15.79 1.95
C ASP A 95 3.11 -15.14 2.26
N VAL A 96 2.99 -14.54 3.44
CA VAL A 96 1.77 -13.85 3.86
C VAL A 96 1.47 -12.67 2.94
N LEU A 97 2.48 -11.84 2.64
CA LEU A 97 2.34 -10.67 1.76
C LEU A 97 1.86 -11.09 0.37
N LEU A 98 2.55 -12.02 -0.28
CA LEU A 98 2.21 -12.45 -1.62
C LEU A 98 0.81 -13.09 -1.68
N ASN A 99 0.46 -13.95 -0.72
CA ASN A 99 -0.87 -14.55 -0.63
C ASN A 99 -1.96 -13.51 -0.34
N MET A 100 -1.67 -12.52 0.50
CA MET A 100 -2.61 -11.47 0.90
C MET A 100 -3.15 -10.69 -0.31
N TYR A 101 -2.32 -10.43 -1.32
CA TYR A 101 -2.69 -9.60 -2.48
C TYR A 101 -2.94 -10.37 -3.77
N SER A 102 -2.39 -11.60 -3.91
CA SER A 102 -2.46 -12.34 -5.19
C SER A 102 -3.44 -13.51 -5.18
N LYS A 103 -3.86 -14.00 -4.00
CA LYS A 103 -4.76 -15.15 -3.90
C LYS A 103 -6.18 -14.75 -4.30
N ASN A 104 -6.67 -15.27 -5.42
CA ASN A 104 -7.99 -14.91 -5.98
C ASN A 104 -9.02 -16.02 -5.70
N LYS A 105 -10.25 -15.65 -5.33
CA LYS A 105 -11.41 -16.55 -5.14
C LYS A 105 -11.69 -17.48 -6.32
N ILE A 106 -11.42 -17.01 -7.55
CA ILE A 106 -11.72 -17.77 -8.78
C ILE A 106 -10.78 -18.97 -8.98
N LYS A 107 -9.57 -18.94 -8.39
CA LYS A 107 -8.55 -19.99 -8.52
C LYS A 107 -8.33 -20.81 -7.25
N SER A 108 -8.99 -20.44 -6.15
CA SER A 108 -8.90 -21.17 -4.89
C SER A 108 -10.05 -22.15 -4.73
N ASP A 109 -9.82 -23.21 -3.96
CA ASP A 109 -10.85 -24.12 -3.55
C ASP A 109 -12.03 -23.35 -2.94
N PRO A 110 -13.29 -23.60 -3.33
CA PRO A 110 -14.46 -22.97 -2.73
C PRO A 110 -14.52 -23.12 -1.19
N GLU A 111 -13.85 -24.13 -0.64
CA GLU A 111 -13.72 -24.36 0.80
C GLU A 111 -12.60 -23.56 1.46
N ASP A 112 -11.73 -22.89 0.67
CA ASP A 112 -10.64 -22.08 1.22
C ASP A 112 -11.17 -20.77 1.81
N LYS A 113 -11.47 -20.83 3.11
CA LYS A 113 -12.00 -19.70 3.90
C LYS A 113 -10.97 -18.59 4.17
N ASN A 114 -9.73 -18.77 3.74
CA ASN A 114 -8.59 -17.91 4.09
C ASN A 114 -8.22 -16.93 2.95
N ILE A 115 -9.21 -16.39 2.23
CA ILE A 115 -8.95 -15.38 1.21
C ILE A 115 -8.93 -14.01 1.87
N SER A 116 -7.80 -13.34 1.75
CA SER A 116 -7.64 -11.98 2.26
C SER A 116 -8.55 -10.99 1.49
N PRO A 117 -9.25 -10.06 2.18
CA PRO A 117 -9.97 -9.00 1.52
C PRO A 117 -9.08 -8.14 0.62
N PHE A 118 -7.80 -7.99 0.92
CA PHE A 118 -6.83 -7.26 0.09
C PHE A 118 -6.61 -7.86 -1.30
N SER A 119 -6.98 -9.13 -1.52
CA SER A 119 -6.94 -9.73 -2.86
C SER A 119 -7.86 -9.01 -3.85
N GLN A 120 -8.91 -8.32 -3.37
CA GLN A 120 -9.81 -7.51 -4.19
C GLN A 120 -9.10 -6.29 -4.82
N LEU A 121 -8.03 -5.80 -4.20
CA LEU A 121 -7.23 -4.70 -4.74
C LEU A 121 -6.39 -5.11 -5.94
N ALA A 122 -6.19 -6.42 -6.15
CA ALA A 122 -5.43 -7.02 -7.25
C ALA A 122 -4.04 -6.39 -7.46
N MET A 123 -3.39 -5.94 -6.37
CA MET A 123 -2.10 -5.24 -6.41
C MET A 123 -0.93 -6.13 -6.87
N ILE A 124 -1.07 -7.44 -6.69
CA ILE A 124 -0.06 -8.41 -7.08
C ILE A 124 -0.75 -9.51 -7.92
N LYS A 125 -0.21 -9.74 -9.10
CA LYS A 125 -0.61 -10.85 -9.97
C LYS A 125 0.37 -11.99 -9.77
N ASN A 126 -0.14 -13.21 -9.64
CA ASN A 126 0.64 -14.45 -9.70
C ASN A 126 0.31 -15.20 -10.99
N THR A 127 1.32 -15.47 -11.78
CA THR A 127 1.22 -16.30 -12.99
C THR A 127 2.29 -17.39 -12.90
N ASP A 128 1.87 -18.62 -12.65
CA ASP A 128 2.76 -19.79 -12.58
C ASP A 128 3.95 -19.63 -11.62
N GLY A 129 3.72 -19.04 -10.45
CA GLY A 129 4.73 -18.83 -9.42
C GLY A 129 5.57 -17.56 -9.58
N LYS A 130 5.28 -16.76 -10.61
CA LYS A 130 5.90 -15.45 -10.83
C LYS A 130 4.97 -14.32 -10.47
N TYR A 131 5.50 -13.32 -9.82
CA TYR A 131 4.76 -12.21 -9.22
C TYR A 131 5.08 -10.90 -9.92
N THR A 132 4.02 -10.16 -10.23
CA THR A 132 4.10 -8.82 -10.86
C THR A 132 3.22 -7.86 -10.09
N LYS A 133 3.73 -6.66 -9.78
CA LYS A 133 2.90 -5.56 -9.28
C LYS A 133 1.97 -5.05 -10.37
N ASN A 134 0.69 -4.97 -10.07
CA ASN A 134 -0.32 -4.41 -10.97
C ASN A 134 -0.59 -2.94 -10.66
N HIS A 135 -1.04 -2.23 -11.69
CA HIS A 135 -1.71 -0.94 -11.49
C HIS A 135 -3.09 -1.17 -10.87
N PRO A 136 -3.58 -0.26 -10.04
CA PRO A 136 -4.92 -0.36 -9.48
C PRO A 136 -6.00 -0.30 -10.56
N ASP A 137 -7.07 -1.06 -10.36
CA ASP A 137 -8.26 -0.97 -11.22
C ASP A 137 -8.95 0.39 -10.99
N ARG A 138 -9.05 1.21 -12.03
CA ARG A 138 -9.66 2.55 -12.00
C ARG A 138 -11.12 2.55 -11.56
N ARG A 139 -11.82 1.40 -11.59
CA ARG A 139 -13.21 1.26 -11.16
C ARG A 139 -13.37 1.25 -9.64
N ILE A 140 -12.31 0.84 -8.94
CA ILE A 140 -12.29 0.70 -7.47
C ILE A 140 -11.25 1.60 -6.80
N PHE A 141 -10.36 2.25 -7.56
CA PHE A 141 -9.39 3.20 -7.04
C PHE A 141 -9.89 4.62 -7.25
N SER A 142 -10.37 5.21 -6.18
CA SER A 142 -10.95 6.56 -6.18
C SER A 142 -9.88 7.64 -6.10
N GLU A 143 -10.13 8.80 -6.72
CA GLU A 143 -9.33 10.02 -6.55
C GLU A 143 -9.25 10.48 -5.08
N PHE A 144 -10.22 10.12 -4.25
CA PHE A 144 -10.18 10.42 -2.82
C PHE A 144 -9.11 9.63 -2.06
N VAL A 145 -8.66 8.48 -2.58
CA VAL A 145 -7.46 7.80 -2.04
C VAL A 145 -6.24 8.67 -2.29
N VAL A 146 -6.13 9.24 -3.50
CA VAL A 146 -5.03 10.16 -3.84
C VAL A 146 -5.09 11.42 -2.98
N LEU A 147 -6.28 12.01 -2.80
CA LEU A 147 -6.47 13.19 -1.94
C LEU A 147 -6.03 12.92 -0.50
N TYR A 148 -6.45 11.79 0.07
CA TYR A 148 -6.01 11.36 1.41
C TYR A 148 -4.49 11.25 1.51
N GLU A 149 -3.83 10.71 0.49
CA GLU A 149 -2.38 10.59 0.48
C GLU A 149 -1.67 11.94 0.39
N LEU A 150 -2.16 12.82 -0.46
CA LEU A 150 -1.60 14.17 -0.59
C LEU A 150 -1.72 14.96 0.72
N GLU A 151 -2.85 14.86 1.40
CA GLU A 151 -3.07 15.49 2.71
C GLU A 151 -2.06 14.98 3.75
N ASN A 152 -1.86 13.66 3.81
CA ASN A 152 -0.87 13.07 4.71
C ASN A 152 0.58 13.45 4.35
N MET A 153 0.90 13.58 3.05
CA MET A 153 2.23 13.97 2.59
C MET A 153 2.50 15.46 2.84
N LEU A 154 1.47 16.29 2.77
CA LEU A 154 1.59 17.73 3.05
C LEU A 154 2.01 17.98 4.50
N ASP A 155 1.44 17.25 5.45
CA ASP A 155 1.78 17.36 6.89
C ASP A 155 1.90 18.82 7.36
N GLY A 156 0.91 19.64 6.99
CA GLY A 156 0.85 21.06 7.31
C GLY A 156 1.69 21.98 6.42
N ARG A 157 2.38 21.47 5.40
CA ARG A 157 3.08 22.27 4.38
C ARG A 157 2.08 22.90 3.40
N GLU A 158 2.42 24.07 2.84
CA GLU A 158 1.57 24.75 1.86
C GLU A 158 1.57 24.07 0.48
N GLY A 159 2.57 23.26 0.17
CA GLY A 159 2.69 22.61 -1.12
C GLY A 159 3.63 21.41 -1.13
N LEU A 160 3.47 20.61 -2.15
CA LEU A 160 4.19 19.37 -2.41
C LEU A 160 4.58 19.34 -3.90
N SER A 161 5.81 18.96 -4.23
CA SER A 161 6.16 18.79 -5.64
C SER A 161 5.48 17.53 -6.22
N ILE A 162 5.12 17.57 -7.50
CA ILE A 162 4.53 16.41 -8.19
C ILE A 162 5.49 15.21 -8.13
N ASP A 163 6.79 15.44 -8.27
CA ASP A 163 7.78 14.37 -8.19
C ASP A 163 7.83 13.72 -6.79
N GLU A 164 7.81 14.51 -5.73
CA GLU A 164 7.74 14.01 -4.35
C GLU A 164 6.46 13.22 -4.12
N ALA A 165 5.30 13.72 -4.57
CA ALA A 165 4.01 13.04 -4.42
C ALA A 165 3.97 11.71 -5.15
N VAL A 166 4.60 11.60 -6.33
CA VAL A 166 4.55 10.40 -7.15
C VAL A 166 5.71 9.45 -6.82
N ASN A 167 6.95 9.93 -6.83
CA ASN A 167 8.16 9.11 -6.81
C ASN A 167 8.90 9.10 -5.47
N GLY A 168 8.53 10.00 -4.55
CA GLY A 168 9.11 10.10 -3.22
C GLY A 168 9.00 8.81 -2.40
N GLU A 169 9.60 8.77 -1.23
CA GLU A 169 9.37 7.69 -0.27
C GLU A 169 7.89 7.69 0.13
N ASN A 170 7.25 6.53 0.10
CA ASN A 170 5.80 6.38 0.27
C ASN A 170 4.96 7.12 -0.78
N GLY A 171 5.55 7.51 -1.92
CA GLY A 171 4.84 8.15 -3.01
C GLY A 171 3.85 7.24 -3.73
N LEU A 172 2.95 7.85 -4.50
CA LEU A 172 1.84 7.15 -5.16
C LEU A 172 2.30 6.03 -6.10
N ALA A 173 3.44 6.20 -6.79
CA ALA A 173 4.01 5.18 -7.66
C ALA A 173 4.47 3.95 -6.85
N LYS A 174 4.99 4.15 -5.65
CA LYS A 174 5.49 3.06 -4.80
C LYS A 174 4.37 2.33 -4.09
N ILE A 175 3.51 3.07 -3.41
CA ILE A 175 2.45 2.48 -2.58
C ILE A 175 1.36 1.84 -3.46
N TYR A 176 0.92 2.51 -4.52
CA TYR A 176 -0.19 2.07 -5.35
C TYR A 176 0.22 1.62 -6.76
N ASN A 177 1.51 1.61 -7.06
CA ASN A 177 2.01 1.31 -8.41
C ASN A 177 1.36 2.18 -9.50
N LEU A 178 1.07 3.46 -9.18
CA LEU A 178 0.58 4.40 -10.18
C LEU A 178 1.73 4.83 -11.11
N THR A 179 1.46 4.88 -12.40
CA THR A 179 2.37 5.58 -13.32
C THR A 179 2.24 7.10 -13.12
N SER A 180 3.26 7.86 -13.52
CA SER A 180 3.18 9.33 -13.49
C SER A 180 1.98 9.85 -14.29
N VAL A 181 1.62 9.19 -15.41
CA VAL A 181 0.44 9.55 -16.20
C VAL A 181 -0.84 9.34 -15.39
N MET A 182 -1.01 8.17 -14.76
CA MET A 182 -2.18 7.89 -13.91
C MET A 182 -2.28 8.88 -12.75
N ALA A 183 -1.17 9.15 -12.07
CA ALA A 183 -1.17 10.10 -10.95
C ALA A 183 -1.59 11.51 -11.41
N ASN A 184 -1.05 11.99 -12.54
CA ASN A 184 -1.45 13.29 -13.08
C ASN A 184 -2.92 13.36 -13.50
N GLU A 185 -3.51 12.28 -14.02
CA GLU A 185 -4.95 12.23 -14.31
C GLU A 185 -5.79 12.39 -13.02
N TYR A 186 -5.36 11.82 -11.90
CA TYR A 186 -6.04 12.02 -10.61
C TYR A 186 -5.85 13.44 -10.08
N PHE A 187 -4.64 14.02 -10.23
CA PHE A 187 -4.40 15.41 -9.86
C PHE A 187 -5.29 16.38 -10.65
N ASP A 188 -5.42 16.17 -11.95
CA ASP A 188 -6.27 17.00 -12.81
C ASP A 188 -7.76 16.92 -12.41
N ARG A 189 -8.24 15.74 -12.01
CA ARG A 189 -9.61 15.57 -11.51
C ARG A 189 -9.83 16.28 -10.17
N LEU A 190 -8.86 16.16 -9.24
CA LEU A 190 -8.93 16.82 -7.94
C LEU A 190 -8.83 18.35 -8.07
N ASP A 191 -8.00 18.86 -8.99
CA ASP A 191 -7.89 20.29 -9.31
C ASP A 191 -9.19 20.82 -9.92
N ALA A 192 -9.73 20.11 -10.92
CA ALA A 192 -11.01 20.47 -11.56
C ALA A 192 -12.19 20.46 -10.56
N ALA A 193 -12.15 19.58 -9.56
CA ALA A 193 -13.14 19.52 -8.48
C ALA A 193 -12.89 20.54 -7.35
N GLY A 194 -11.78 21.29 -7.39
CA GLY A 194 -11.43 22.32 -6.42
C GLY A 194 -10.88 21.80 -5.09
N TYR A 195 -10.49 20.53 -5.00
CA TYR A 195 -9.90 19.95 -3.80
C TYR A 195 -8.42 20.30 -3.63
N ILE A 196 -7.69 20.46 -4.73
CA ILE A 196 -6.29 20.86 -4.75
C ILE A 196 -6.08 21.92 -5.83
N ARG A 197 -4.90 22.53 -5.84
CA ARG A 197 -4.45 23.39 -6.94
C ARG A 197 -3.15 22.83 -7.52
N VAL A 198 -3.17 22.45 -8.80
CA VAL A 198 -1.99 21.96 -9.51
C VAL A 198 -1.32 23.13 -10.25
N VAL A 199 -0.06 23.39 -9.92
CA VAL A 199 0.75 24.39 -10.60
C VAL A 199 1.79 23.69 -11.46
N ARG A 200 1.65 23.80 -12.78
CA ARG A 200 2.65 23.30 -13.73
C ARG A 200 3.39 24.48 -14.34
N THR A 201 4.65 24.62 -13.96
CA THR A 201 5.52 25.59 -14.65
C THR A 201 5.88 25.01 -16.02
N ALA A 202 5.63 25.76 -17.09
CA ALA A 202 6.19 25.42 -18.39
C ALA A 202 7.72 25.42 -18.23
N GLY A 203 8.37 24.30 -18.51
CA GLY A 203 9.83 24.24 -18.54
C GLY A 203 10.33 25.25 -19.60
N LEU A 204 11.22 26.13 -19.16
CA LEU A 204 11.98 27.01 -20.06
C LEU A 204 12.98 26.19 -20.84
#